data_6b0561c949bfb9dbe4c232e1d81e161e
#
_entry.id   6b0561c949bfb9dbe4c232e1d81e161e
#
_cell.length_a   1.000
_cell.length_b   1.000
_cell.length_c   1.000
_cell.angle_alpha   90.00
_cell.angle_beta   90.00
_cell.angle_gamma   90.00
#
_symmetry.space_group_name_H-M   'P 1'
#
loop_
_entity.id
_entity.type
_entity.pdbx_description
1 polymer ?
#
loop_
_entity_poly.entity_id
_entity_poly.type
_entity_poly.pdbx_seq_one_letter_code
_entity_poly.pdbx_strand_id
1 'polypeptide(L)'
;MENNIETSRALATRIYDLDSEVYRLVGSSLGRTFTGDKETSIRNLTTLISTHPQGHLLRSEIALIGNMARTIRNKEDRSRIMHEYNEILHQIAELPESFGSVDILDQNLASLNTSNLHQKFSKDDHLIICIGRTHGSAGTDIGFALADALKINYYDVEIFNRVLERLEAEKDSVTDRDSFTSKLDQVAKHDTSAKRFLKDFSRYHGLPKKDAVFFNQSDLIVEMAKKEDFIVMGRCADVILTNNRIPHISIFITAPFEQRVRRMMEVNNLPLKEAVRRLKKIDKGHEQYYHFYTGRKWGDAVNYDLCINSACYGIEESVELIERMIDIHPEK
;
A
#
# COMPACT_ATOMS: atom_id res chain seq x y z
N MET A 1 10.05 -28.89 -18.34
CA MET A 1 10.38 -28.09 -17.14
C MET A 1 11.50 -27.07 -17.40
N GLU A 2 12.64 -27.46 -17.97
CA GLU A 2 13.74 -26.52 -18.25
C GLU A 2 13.33 -25.33 -19.14
N ASN A 3 12.58 -25.58 -20.20
CA ASN A 3 12.11 -24.54 -21.13
C ASN A 3 11.23 -23.48 -20.47
N ASN A 4 10.51 -23.84 -19.40
CA ASN A 4 9.60 -22.90 -18.68
C ASN A 4 10.38 -21.98 -17.73
N ILE A 5 11.45 -22.47 -17.12
CA ILE A 5 12.31 -21.68 -16.23
C ILE A 5 13.13 -20.67 -17.02
N GLU A 6 13.63 -21.07 -18.18
CA GLU A 6 14.43 -20.19 -19.07
C GLU A 6 13.57 -19.05 -19.64
N THR A 7 12.34 -19.35 -20.06
CA THR A 7 11.35 -18.35 -20.50
C THR A 7 10.97 -17.41 -19.35
N SER A 8 10.72 -17.95 -18.15
CA SER A 8 10.41 -17.16 -16.96
C SER A 8 11.58 -16.25 -16.56
N ARG A 9 12.83 -16.72 -16.69
CA ARG A 9 14.02 -15.92 -16.39
C ARG A 9 14.24 -14.80 -17.41
N ALA A 10 14.01 -15.07 -18.68
CA ALA A 10 14.07 -14.05 -19.73
C ALA A 10 13.04 -12.94 -19.48
N LEU A 11 11.82 -13.32 -19.14
CA LEU A 11 10.74 -12.38 -18.83
C LEU A 11 11.03 -11.59 -17.54
N ALA A 12 11.54 -12.24 -16.50
CA ALA A 12 11.98 -11.62 -15.26
C ALA A 12 13.08 -10.56 -15.49
N THR A 13 14.02 -10.87 -16.38
CA THR A 13 15.07 -9.92 -16.76
C THR A 13 14.50 -8.69 -17.46
N ARG A 14 13.56 -8.88 -18.39
CA ARG A 14 12.88 -7.78 -19.09
C ARG A 14 12.11 -6.88 -18.12
N ILE A 15 11.39 -7.47 -17.16
CA ILE A 15 10.65 -6.72 -16.13
C ILE A 15 11.62 -5.90 -15.29
N TYR A 16 12.72 -6.47 -14.85
CA TYR A 16 13.74 -5.76 -14.06
C TYR A 16 14.39 -4.62 -14.84
N ASP A 17 14.74 -4.86 -16.11
CA ASP A 17 15.37 -3.86 -16.96
C ASP A 17 14.39 -2.73 -17.30
N LEU A 18 13.09 -3.04 -17.51
CA LEU A 18 12.02 -2.05 -17.69
C LEU A 18 11.86 -1.17 -16.45
N ASP A 19 11.81 -1.76 -15.25
CA ASP A 19 11.75 -1.02 -13.98
C ASP A 19 12.96 -0.07 -13.84
N SER A 20 14.15 -0.57 -14.13
CA SER A 20 15.38 0.20 -14.06
C SER A 20 15.38 1.38 -15.04
N GLU A 21 14.84 1.20 -16.24
CA GLU A 21 14.76 2.26 -17.25
C GLU A 21 13.68 3.29 -16.89
N VAL A 22 12.51 2.84 -16.43
CA VAL A 22 11.45 3.72 -15.92
C VAL A 22 11.99 4.58 -14.78
N TYR A 23 12.67 3.96 -13.81
CA TYR A 23 13.30 4.67 -12.70
C TYR A 23 14.29 5.74 -13.17
N ARG A 24 15.12 5.43 -14.18
CA ARG A 24 16.07 6.38 -14.77
C ARG A 24 15.37 7.56 -15.45
N LEU A 25 14.26 7.32 -16.14
CA LEU A 25 13.52 8.34 -16.91
C LEU A 25 12.63 9.23 -16.03
N VAL A 26 12.08 8.69 -14.95
CA VAL A 26 11.22 9.43 -14.04
C VAL A 26 12.02 10.20 -12.98
N GLY A 27 13.24 9.75 -12.70
CA GLY A 27 14.15 10.37 -11.74
C GLY A 27 14.32 9.56 -10.44
N SER A 28 15.50 9.71 -9.85
CA SER A 28 15.99 8.90 -8.73
C SER A 28 15.23 9.04 -7.40
N SER A 29 14.22 9.86 -7.34
CA SER A 29 13.44 10.13 -6.14
C SER A 29 12.27 9.16 -5.93
N LEU A 30 11.93 8.38 -6.96
CA LEU A 30 10.95 7.30 -6.85
C LEU A 30 11.71 6.03 -6.42
N GLY A 31 11.28 5.41 -5.33
CA GLY A 31 11.84 4.13 -4.93
C GLY A 31 11.78 3.12 -6.08
N ARG A 32 12.81 2.32 -6.24
CA ARG A 32 12.76 1.20 -7.19
C ARG A 32 11.70 0.21 -6.72
N THR A 33 10.92 -0.34 -7.65
CA THR A 33 10.04 -1.46 -7.38
C THR A 33 10.85 -2.66 -6.85
N PHE A 34 12.06 -2.85 -7.39
CA PHE A 34 12.99 -3.91 -6.97
C PHE A 34 14.22 -3.32 -6.29
N THR A 35 14.25 -3.39 -4.97
CA THR A 35 15.29 -2.76 -4.12
C THR A 35 16.53 -3.65 -3.88
N GLY A 36 16.46 -4.93 -4.28
CA GLY A 36 17.58 -5.88 -4.15
C GLY A 36 18.65 -5.72 -5.23
N ASP A 37 19.73 -6.52 -5.10
CA ASP A 37 20.66 -6.68 -6.21
C ASP A 37 19.96 -7.31 -7.42
N LYS A 38 20.53 -7.08 -8.62
CA LYS A 38 19.92 -7.51 -9.89
C LYS A 38 19.66 -9.02 -9.92
N GLU A 39 20.62 -9.83 -9.49
CA GLU A 39 20.54 -11.28 -9.58
C GLU A 39 19.45 -11.84 -8.63
N THR A 40 19.38 -11.34 -7.41
CA THR A 40 18.36 -11.73 -6.44
C THR A 40 16.96 -11.31 -6.90
N SER A 41 16.82 -10.11 -7.45
CA SER A 41 15.54 -9.61 -7.96
C SER A 41 15.06 -10.44 -9.16
N ILE A 42 15.93 -10.74 -10.12
CA ILE A 42 15.59 -11.59 -11.27
C ILE A 42 15.24 -13.01 -10.81
N ARG A 43 15.99 -13.59 -9.88
CA ARG A 43 15.69 -14.92 -9.35
C ARG A 43 14.31 -14.98 -8.70
N ASN A 44 13.97 -13.99 -7.89
CA ASN A 44 12.67 -13.92 -7.22
C ASN A 44 11.52 -13.72 -8.22
N LEU A 45 11.70 -12.83 -9.21
CA LEU A 45 10.74 -12.66 -10.30
C LEU A 45 10.59 -13.94 -11.12
N THR A 46 11.69 -14.63 -11.42
CA THR A 46 11.66 -15.92 -12.13
C THR A 46 10.81 -16.93 -11.38
N THR A 47 10.99 -17.02 -10.06
CA THR A 47 10.18 -17.90 -9.21
C THR A 47 8.70 -17.51 -9.26
N LEU A 48 8.37 -16.22 -9.11
CA LEU A 48 6.98 -15.75 -9.18
C LEU A 48 6.34 -16.05 -10.54
N ILE A 49 7.05 -15.78 -11.64
CA ILE A 49 6.54 -16.01 -13.00
C ILE A 49 6.35 -17.52 -13.26
N SER A 50 7.28 -18.37 -12.82
CA SER A 50 7.20 -19.80 -13.04
C SER A 50 6.15 -20.52 -12.21
N THR A 51 5.84 -19.99 -11.01
CA THR A 51 4.92 -20.63 -10.08
C THR A 51 3.53 -20.01 -10.08
N HIS A 52 3.43 -18.67 -10.20
CA HIS A 52 2.18 -17.93 -10.11
C HIS A 52 2.15 -16.76 -11.11
N PRO A 53 2.18 -17.02 -12.43
CA PRO A 53 2.23 -15.96 -13.45
C PRO A 53 1.03 -15.00 -13.36
N GLN A 54 -0.12 -15.48 -12.93
CA GLN A 54 -1.33 -14.68 -12.70
C GLN A 54 -1.48 -14.22 -11.25
N GLY A 55 -0.46 -14.45 -10.42
CA GLY A 55 -0.48 -14.13 -8.98
C GLY A 55 -0.56 -12.64 -8.67
N HIS A 56 -1.17 -12.30 -7.54
CA HIS A 56 -1.36 -10.92 -7.10
C HIS A 56 -0.04 -10.15 -6.90
N LEU A 57 0.98 -10.81 -6.37
CA LEU A 57 2.30 -10.20 -6.14
C LEU A 57 2.92 -9.71 -7.45
N LEU A 58 3.01 -10.58 -8.45
CA LEU A 58 3.57 -10.22 -9.74
C LEU A 58 2.77 -9.10 -10.41
N ARG A 59 1.45 -9.19 -10.41
CA ARG A 59 0.57 -8.17 -10.99
C ARG A 59 0.73 -6.82 -10.32
N SER A 60 0.85 -6.76 -9.00
CA SER A 60 1.03 -5.48 -8.28
C SER A 60 2.40 -4.86 -8.53
N GLU A 61 3.47 -5.65 -8.58
CA GLU A 61 4.81 -5.16 -8.91
C GLU A 61 4.84 -4.57 -10.33
N ILE A 62 4.24 -5.27 -11.31
CA ILE A 62 4.18 -4.80 -12.69
C ILE A 62 3.27 -3.58 -12.83
N ALA A 63 2.14 -3.53 -12.12
CA ALA A 63 1.25 -2.36 -12.14
C ALA A 63 1.94 -1.09 -11.64
N LEU A 64 2.83 -1.21 -10.64
CA LEU A 64 3.65 -0.09 -10.17
C LEU A 64 4.55 0.45 -11.28
N ILE A 65 5.25 -0.42 -12.00
CA ILE A 65 6.11 -0.03 -13.12
C ILE A 65 5.29 0.72 -14.18
N GLY A 66 4.11 0.18 -14.55
CA GLY A 66 3.22 0.81 -15.54
C GLY A 66 2.70 2.17 -15.09
N ASN A 67 2.40 2.33 -13.82
CA ASN A 67 1.96 3.62 -13.26
C ASN A 67 3.10 4.65 -13.29
N MET A 68 4.31 4.27 -12.90
CA MET A 68 5.49 5.13 -13.03
C MET A 68 5.77 5.49 -14.50
N ALA A 69 5.69 4.53 -15.42
CA ALA A 69 5.92 4.75 -16.84
C ALA A 69 4.99 5.80 -17.45
N ARG A 70 3.73 5.87 -16.99
CA ARG A 70 2.76 6.89 -17.43
C ARG A 70 3.17 8.31 -17.05
N THR A 71 4.03 8.48 -16.05
CA THR A 71 4.50 9.79 -15.59
C THR A 71 5.72 10.30 -16.37
N ILE A 72 6.29 9.51 -17.28
CA ILE A 72 7.42 9.90 -18.12
C ILE A 72 7.02 11.10 -18.97
N ARG A 73 7.79 12.19 -18.88
CA ARG A 73 7.49 13.47 -19.56
C ARG A 73 7.69 13.38 -21.06
N ASN A 74 8.80 12.77 -21.48
CA ASN A 74 9.07 12.61 -22.91
C ASN A 74 8.05 11.67 -23.53
N LYS A 75 7.35 12.15 -24.55
CA LYS A 75 6.26 11.39 -25.21
C LYS A 75 6.79 10.15 -25.95
N GLU A 76 7.95 10.24 -26.56
CA GLU A 76 8.58 9.12 -27.31
C GLU A 76 9.03 8.03 -26.36
N ASP A 77 9.77 8.39 -25.30
CA ASP A 77 10.20 7.46 -24.26
C ASP A 77 8.99 6.79 -23.60
N ARG A 78 7.98 7.57 -23.22
CA ARG A 78 6.76 7.04 -22.62
C ARG A 78 6.07 6.06 -23.56
N SER A 79 5.95 6.36 -24.85
CA SER A 79 5.32 5.46 -25.83
C SER A 79 6.09 4.16 -25.97
N ARG A 80 7.41 4.21 -26.06
CA ARG A 80 8.30 3.05 -26.14
C ARG A 80 8.21 2.18 -24.89
N ILE A 81 8.30 2.78 -23.71
CA ILE A 81 8.21 2.09 -22.42
C ILE A 81 6.84 1.45 -22.24
N MET A 82 5.76 2.16 -22.58
CA MET A 82 4.40 1.60 -22.49
C MET A 82 4.16 0.47 -23.50
N HIS A 83 4.80 0.51 -24.65
CA HIS A 83 4.75 -0.61 -25.60
C HIS A 83 5.41 -1.86 -24.99
N GLU A 84 6.63 -1.74 -24.49
CA GLU A 84 7.34 -2.83 -23.81
C GLU A 84 6.58 -3.36 -22.59
N TYR A 85 6.00 -2.47 -21.80
CA TYR A 85 5.14 -2.82 -20.68
C TYR A 85 3.93 -3.68 -21.11
N ASN A 86 3.24 -3.29 -22.18
CA ASN A 86 2.09 -4.04 -22.70
C ASN A 86 2.49 -5.39 -23.27
N GLU A 87 3.64 -5.48 -23.95
CA GLU A 87 4.20 -6.75 -24.45
C GLU A 87 4.52 -7.71 -23.30
N ILE A 88 5.09 -7.22 -22.21
CA ILE A 88 5.34 -8.03 -21.00
C ILE A 88 4.01 -8.53 -20.41
N LEU A 89 3.02 -7.65 -20.27
CA LEU A 89 1.70 -8.06 -19.76
C LEU A 89 1.03 -9.11 -20.64
N HIS A 90 1.13 -8.96 -21.96
CA HIS A 90 0.59 -9.94 -22.92
C HIS A 90 1.26 -11.30 -22.76
N GLN A 91 2.60 -11.32 -22.69
CA GLN A 91 3.34 -12.56 -22.50
C GLN A 91 3.02 -13.27 -21.17
N ILE A 92 2.84 -12.49 -20.09
CA ILE A 92 2.42 -13.04 -18.79
C ILE A 92 1.00 -13.63 -18.88
N ALA A 93 0.10 -12.97 -19.61
CA ALA A 93 -1.27 -13.44 -19.76
C ALA A 93 -1.37 -14.75 -20.56
N GLU A 94 -0.42 -15.00 -21.47
CA GLU A 94 -0.32 -16.22 -22.28
C GLU A 94 0.35 -17.39 -21.55
N LEU A 95 1.04 -17.10 -20.42
CA LEU A 95 1.63 -18.18 -19.63
C LEU A 95 0.51 -19.05 -19.04
N PRO A 96 0.62 -20.38 -19.18
CA PRO A 96 -0.34 -21.28 -18.55
C PRO A 96 -0.34 -21.00 -17.04
N GLU A 97 -1.52 -20.99 -16.44
CA GLU A 97 -1.61 -21.08 -14.98
C GLU A 97 -0.90 -22.37 -14.59
N SER A 98 0.37 -22.28 -14.28
CA SER A 98 1.08 -23.39 -13.69
C SER A 98 0.57 -23.49 -12.26
N PHE A 99 -0.52 -24.18 -12.07
CA PHE A 99 -0.70 -24.85 -10.79
C PHE A 99 0.55 -25.70 -10.64
N GLY A 100 1.46 -25.27 -9.76
CA GLY A 100 2.60 -26.08 -9.42
C GLY A 100 2.12 -27.51 -9.21
N SER A 101 2.98 -28.49 -9.42
CA SER A 101 2.64 -29.88 -9.22
C SER A 101 1.83 -30.05 -7.93
N VAL A 102 0.98 -31.05 -7.87
CA VAL A 102 0.20 -31.41 -6.66
C VAL A 102 1.09 -31.37 -5.41
N ASP A 103 2.37 -31.68 -5.55
CA ASP A 103 3.38 -31.58 -4.47
C ASP A 103 3.61 -30.16 -3.96
N ILE A 104 3.53 -29.12 -4.81
CA ILE A 104 3.63 -27.72 -4.37
C ILE A 104 2.32 -27.30 -3.70
N LEU A 105 1.18 -27.77 -4.19
CA LEU A 105 -0.11 -27.57 -3.51
C LEU A 105 -0.14 -28.25 -2.15
N ASP A 106 0.38 -29.47 -2.03
CA ASP A 106 0.49 -30.18 -0.75
C ASP A 106 1.49 -29.51 0.20
N GLN A 107 2.62 -29.02 -0.29
CA GLN A 107 3.56 -28.25 0.51
C GLN A 107 2.99 -26.89 0.91
N ASN A 108 2.26 -26.19 0.01
CA ASN A 108 1.60 -24.93 0.34
C ASN A 108 0.39 -25.13 1.26
N LEU A 109 -0.37 -26.21 1.12
CA LEU A 109 -1.44 -26.58 2.04
C LEU A 109 -0.88 -26.99 3.41
N ALA A 110 0.22 -27.73 3.44
CA ALA A 110 0.93 -28.02 4.68
C ALA A 110 1.50 -26.74 5.32
N SER A 111 2.00 -25.80 4.51
CA SER A 111 2.50 -24.50 4.99
C SER A 111 1.38 -23.55 5.43
N LEU A 112 0.18 -23.61 4.85
CA LEU A 112 -0.99 -22.88 5.35
C LEU A 112 -1.35 -23.25 6.79
N ASN A 113 -1.10 -24.49 7.19
CA ASN A 113 -1.30 -24.96 8.56
C ASN A 113 -0.13 -24.68 9.49
N THR A 114 1.04 -24.32 8.97
CA THR A 114 2.28 -24.12 9.73
C THR A 114 2.86 -22.71 9.64
N SER A 115 2.49 -21.93 8.61
CA SER A 115 2.91 -20.53 8.49
C SER A 115 2.04 -19.67 9.40
N ASN A 116 2.45 -19.53 10.62
CA ASN A 116 1.87 -18.60 11.55
C ASN A 116 2.24 -17.17 11.14
N LEU A 117 1.43 -16.21 11.54
CA LEU A 117 1.71 -14.78 11.39
C LEU A 117 3.11 -14.41 11.91
N HIS A 118 3.58 -15.14 12.95
CA HIS A 118 4.91 -15.05 13.53
C HIS A 118 6.05 -15.28 12.55
N GLN A 119 5.89 -16.16 11.56
CA GLN A 119 6.93 -16.43 10.58
C GLN A 119 7.12 -15.28 9.58
N LYS A 120 6.19 -14.30 9.56
CA LYS A 120 6.34 -13.08 8.78
C LYS A 120 7.40 -12.13 9.36
N PHE A 121 7.66 -12.20 10.67
CA PHE A 121 8.51 -11.26 11.38
C PHE A 121 9.78 -11.97 11.89
N SER A 122 10.92 -11.34 11.70
CA SER A 122 12.16 -11.66 12.39
C SER A 122 12.25 -10.90 13.72
N LYS A 123 13.24 -11.22 14.56
CA LYS A 123 13.43 -10.53 15.85
C LYS A 123 13.78 -9.06 15.71
N ASP A 124 14.30 -8.66 14.55
CA ASP A 124 14.75 -7.30 14.26
C ASP A 124 13.69 -6.47 13.52
N ASP A 125 12.57 -7.09 13.14
CA ASP A 125 11.50 -6.40 12.42
C ASP A 125 10.59 -5.65 13.39
N HIS A 126 10.14 -4.46 12.95
CA HIS A 126 9.13 -3.68 13.64
C HIS A 126 7.72 -4.22 13.41
N LEU A 127 6.86 -4.09 14.42
CA LEU A 127 5.44 -4.41 14.30
C LEU A 127 4.73 -3.32 13.49
N ILE A 128 4.33 -3.66 12.28
CA ILE A 128 3.62 -2.75 11.39
C ILE A 128 2.25 -3.32 11.06
N ILE A 129 1.21 -2.53 11.28
CA ILE A 129 -0.18 -2.93 11.01
C ILE A 129 -0.79 -1.96 10.00
N CYS A 130 -1.16 -2.48 8.83
CA CYS A 130 -1.85 -1.73 7.78
C CYS A 130 -3.36 -1.95 7.90
N ILE A 131 -4.14 -0.88 8.07
CA ILE A 131 -5.60 -0.99 8.17
C ILE A 131 -6.27 -0.33 6.98
N GLY A 132 -6.88 -1.15 6.11
CA GLY A 132 -7.87 -0.71 5.14
C GLY A 132 -9.27 -0.70 5.76
N ARG A 133 -10.14 0.23 5.35
CA ARG A 133 -11.50 0.29 5.93
C ARG A 133 -12.51 0.89 4.96
N THR A 134 -13.74 0.39 4.99
CA THR A 134 -14.88 1.07 4.36
C THR A 134 -15.27 2.30 5.19
N HIS A 135 -15.68 3.39 4.54
CA HIS A 135 -16.05 4.61 5.26
C HIS A 135 -17.28 4.37 6.15
N GLY A 136 -17.24 4.85 7.39
CA GLY A 136 -18.31 4.66 8.37
C GLY A 136 -18.32 3.30 9.09
N SER A 137 -17.35 2.42 8.85
CA SER A 137 -17.22 1.14 9.55
C SER A 137 -16.57 1.22 10.94
N ALA A 138 -16.33 2.39 11.49
CA ALA A 138 -15.53 2.59 12.69
C ALA A 138 -14.05 2.11 12.60
N GLY A 139 -13.57 1.79 11.40
CA GLY A 139 -12.20 1.29 11.23
C GLY A 139 -11.13 2.27 11.71
N THR A 140 -11.35 3.58 11.58
CA THR A 140 -10.43 4.60 12.10
C THR A 140 -10.41 4.59 13.64
N ASP A 141 -11.59 4.44 14.28
CA ASP A 141 -11.69 4.39 15.74
C ASP A 141 -11.03 3.11 16.28
N ILE A 142 -11.24 1.97 15.60
CA ILE A 142 -10.60 0.69 15.95
C ILE A 142 -9.07 0.81 15.81
N GLY A 143 -8.58 1.40 14.71
CA GLY A 143 -7.14 1.59 14.51
C GLY A 143 -6.51 2.48 15.57
N PHE A 144 -7.20 3.55 15.97
CA PHE A 144 -6.74 4.43 17.02
C PHE A 144 -6.73 3.73 18.40
N ALA A 145 -7.82 3.03 18.74
CA ALA A 145 -7.92 2.29 20.00
C ALA A 145 -6.87 1.16 20.08
N LEU A 146 -6.62 0.48 18.97
CA LEU A 146 -5.58 -0.54 18.88
C LEU A 146 -4.17 0.05 19.09
N ALA A 147 -3.88 1.21 18.50
CA ALA A 147 -2.60 1.89 18.69
C ALA A 147 -2.39 2.28 20.16
N ASP A 148 -3.45 2.76 20.83
CA ASP A 148 -3.39 3.07 22.26
C ASP A 148 -3.21 1.81 23.13
N ALA A 149 -3.86 0.72 22.79
CA ALA A 149 -3.73 -0.56 23.49
C ALA A 149 -2.30 -1.13 23.36
N LEU A 150 -1.76 -1.14 22.15
CA LEU A 150 -0.41 -1.64 21.85
C LEU A 150 0.72 -0.65 22.23
N LYS A 151 0.40 0.61 22.56
CA LYS A 151 1.37 1.68 22.84
C LYS A 151 2.34 1.95 21.69
N ILE A 152 1.83 1.87 20.45
CA ILE A 152 2.57 2.16 19.22
C ILE A 152 1.99 3.38 18.50
N ASN A 153 2.75 3.94 17.56
CA ASN A 153 2.34 5.12 16.83
C ASN A 153 1.19 4.84 15.86
N TYR A 154 0.34 5.85 15.62
CA TYR A 154 -0.79 5.78 14.70
C TYR A 154 -0.66 6.87 13.61
N TYR A 155 -0.76 6.46 12.36
CA TYR A 155 -0.65 7.34 11.21
C TYR A 155 -1.86 7.22 10.28
N ASP A 156 -2.68 8.26 10.22
CA ASP A 156 -3.74 8.37 9.20
C ASP A 156 -3.27 9.25 8.05
N VAL A 157 -2.82 8.62 7.00
CA VAL A 157 -2.27 9.27 5.81
C VAL A 157 -3.30 10.17 5.09
N GLU A 158 -4.60 9.93 5.25
CA GLU A 158 -5.63 10.81 4.69
C GLU A 158 -5.73 12.14 5.42
N ILE A 159 -5.63 12.11 6.77
CA ILE A 159 -5.60 13.33 7.58
C ILE A 159 -4.36 14.14 7.20
N PHE A 160 -3.23 13.46 7.09
CA PHE A 160 -1.96 14.10 6.71
C PHE A 160 -2.04 14.79 5.33
N ASN A 161 -2.64 14.15 4.34
CA ASN A 161 -2.83 14.77 3.02
C ASN A 161 -3.75 15.99 3.04
N ARG A 162 -4.83 15.94 3.79
CA ARG A 162 -5.72 17.10 3.93
C ARG A 162 -5.00 18.29 4.56
N VAL A 163 -4.10 18.02 5.51
CA VAL A 163 -3.25 19.07 6.10
C VAL A 163 -2.31 19.64 5.06
N LEU A 164 -1.66 18.79 4.24
CA LEU A 164 -0.78 19.23 3.16
C LEU A 164 -1.52 20.05 2.10
N GLU A 165 -2.66 19.56 1.61
CA GLU A 165 -3.50 20.28 0.63
C GLU A 165 -3.94 21.65 1.15
N ARG A 166 -4.25 21.74 2.44
CA ARG A 166 -4.62 23.00 3.08
C ARG A 166 -3.44 23.97 3.18
N LEU A 167 -2.27 23.46 3.57
CA LEU A 167 -1.03 24.24 3.63
C LEU A 167 -0.58 24.74 2.25
N GLU A 168 -0.74 23.91 1.19
CA GLU A 168 -0.47 24.32 -0.18
C GLU A 168 -1.45 25.40 -0.68
N ALA A 169 -2.75 25.26 -0.40
CA ALA A 169 -3.73 26.26 -0.75
C ALA A 169 -3.48 27.60 -0.03
N GLU A 170 -3.01 27.56 1.23
CA GLU A 170 -2.58 28.75 1.95
C GLU A 170 -1.29 29.35 1.38
N LYS A 171 -0.36 28.52 0.86
CA LYS A 171 0.88 28.99 0.20
C LYS A 171 0.60 29.74 -1.09
N ASP A 172 -0.36 29.28 -1.89
CA ASP A 172 -0.78 29.98 -3.12
C ASP A 172 -1.47 31.34 -2.82
N SER A 173 -1.93 31.53 -1.56
CA SER A 173 -2.57 32.76 -1.11
C SER A 173 -1.63 33.73 -0.35
N VAL A 174 -0.42 33.28 0.04
CA VAL A 174 0.51 34.05 0.87
C VAL A 174 1.81 34.29 0.10
N THR A 175 2.12 35.55 -0.12
CA THR A 175 3.35 36.03 -0.78
C THR A 175 4.61 35.97 0.11
N ASP A 176 4.49 35.53 1.37
CA ASP A 176 5.57 35.54 2.34
C ASP A 176 6.03 34.12 2.75
N ARG A 177 7.21 33.76 2.30
CA ARG A 177 7.85 32.45 2.52
C ARG A 177 8.12 32.13 4.00
N ASP A 178 8.38 33.17 4.81
CA ASP A 178 8.79 33.00 6.21
C ASP A 178 7.57 32.66 7.12
N SER A 179 6.37 33.14 6.79
CA SER A 179 5.17 32.80 7.52
C SER A 179 4.71 31.35 7.28
N PHE A 180 5.02 30.80 6.10
CA PHE A 180 4.70 29.40 5.74
C PHE A 180 5.59 28.42 6.50
N THR A 181 6.91 28.71 6.59
CA THR A 181 7.83 27.88 7.37
C THR A 181 7.53 27.88 8.87
N SER A 182 7.07 28.99 9.42
CA SER A 182 6.68 29.08 10.84
C SER A 182 5.41 28.28 11.16
N LYS A 183 4.42 28.25 10.27
CA LYS A 183 3.20 27.42 10.40
C LYS A 183 3.50 25.93 10.26
N LEU A 184 4.38 25.57 9.33
CA LEU A 184 4.90 24.22 9.18
C LEU A 184 5.65 23.74 10.42
N ASP A 185 6.45 24.60 11.03
CA ASP A 185 7.16 24.32 12.27
C ASP A 185 6.21 24.14 13.48
N GLN A 186 5.04 24.78 13.47
CA GLN A 186 4.02 24.55 14.50
C GLN A 186 3.31 23.22 14.36
N VAL A 187 2.99 22.78 13.14
CA VAL A 187 2.38 21.46 12.87
C VAL A 187 3.38 20.34 13.12
N ALA A 188 4.66 20.58 12.80
CA ALA A 188 5.74 19.62 12.94
C ALA A 188 6.43 19.62 14.32
N LYS A 189 5.98 20.42 15.28
CA LYS A 189 6.59 20.46 16.63
C LYS A 189 6.52 19.13 17.39
N HIS A 190 5.62 18.26 17.02
CA HIS A 190 5.45 16.92 17.59
C HIS A 190 5.88 15.76 16.69
N ASP A 191 6.24 16.03 15.41
CA ASP A 191 6.59 14.97 14.47
C ASP A 191 7.75 15.35 13.53
N THR A 192 8.92 14.78 13.80
CA THR A 192 10.12 14.94 12.96
C THR A 192 9.95 14.32 11.56
N SER A 193 9.06 13.34 11.42
CA SER A 193 8.73 12.68 10.15
C SER A 193 8.00 13.63 9.21
N ALA A 194 7.08 14.46 9.74
CA ALA A 194 6.36 15.46 8.97
C ALA A 194 7.27 16.54 8.36
N LYS A 195 8.31 16.99 9.10
CA LYS A 195 9.30 17.96 8.58
C LYS A 195 10.11 17.40 7.42
N ARG A 196 10.50 16.14 7.51
CA ARG A 196 11.28 15.44 6.49
C ARG A 196 10.44 15.22 5.24
N PHE A 197 9.19 14.79 5.40
CA PHE A 197 8.23 14.63 4.33
C PHE A 197 8.01 15.92 3.53
N LEU A 198 7.85 17.06 4.20
CA LEU A 198 7.66 18.36 3.54
C LEU A 198 8.91 18.84 2.79
N LYS A 199 10.09 18.51 3.29
CA LYS A 199 11.36 18.79 2.60
C LYS A 199 11.53 17.92 1.36
N ASP A 200 11.09 16.66 1.41
CA ASP A 200 11.18 15.70 0.32
C ASP A 200 10.05 15.88 -0.71
N PHE A 201 8.92 16.52 -0.35
CA PHE A 201 7.85 16.87 -1.28
C PHE A 201 8.34 17.74 -2.46
N SER A 202 9.37 18.56 -2.24
CA SER A 202 10.00 19.31 -3.32
C SER A 202 10.75 18.42 -4.34
N ARG A 203 11.00 17.16 -4.00
CA ARG A 203 11.77 16.20 -4.81
C ARG A 203 11.00 15.71 -6.04
N TYR A 204 9.67 15.72 -5.98
CA TYR A 204 8.78 15.21 -7.03
C TYR A 204 8.20 16.31 -7.95
N HIS A 205 8.92 17.44 -8.08
CA HIS A 205 8.55 18.50 -9.00
C HIS A 205 8.40 17.97 -10.43
N GLY A 206 7.19 18.05 -10.94
CA GLY A 206 6.85 17.73 -12.32
C GLY A 206 6.06 16.45 -12.54
N LEU A 207 5.77 15.67 -11.50
CA LEU A 207 4.73 14.64 -11.55
C LEU A 207 3.34 15.27 -11.38
N PRO A 208 2.28 14.63 -11.92
CA PRO A 208 0.93 14.95 -11.51
C PRO A 208 0.82 14.97 -9.99
N LYS A 209 0.15 15.97 -9.40
CA LYS A 209 0.09 16.13 -7.92
C LYS A 209 -0.26 14.83 -7.17
N LYS A 210 -1.19 14.04 -7.72
CA LYS A 210 -1.62 12.77 -7.09
C LYS A 210 -0.50 11.73 -7.02
N ASP A 211 0.28 11.63 -8.07
CA ASP A 211 1.37 10.65 -8.15
C ASP A 211 2.55 11.07 -7.28
N ALA A 212 2.90 12.36 -7.28
CA ALA A 212 3.89 12.91 -6.38
C ALA A 212 3.54 12.66 -4.91
N VAL A 213 2.27 12.83 -4.53
CA VAL A 213 1.76 12.53 -3.19
C VAL A 213 1.90 11.04 -2.86
N PHE A 214 1.50 10.15 -3.77
CA PHE A 214 1.61 8.71 -3.54
C PHE A 214 3.06 8.27 -3.31
N PHE A 215 4.00 8.72 -4.13
CA PHE A 215 5.40 8.32 -4.03
C PHE A 215 6.07 8.87 -2.77
N ASN A 216 5.80 10.13 -2.41
CA ASN A 216 6.29 10.69 -1.16
C ASN A 216 5.79 9.91 0.06
N GLN A 217 4.52 9.47 0.04
CA GLN A 217 3.94 8.65 1.09
C GLN A 217 4.59 7.27 1.16
N SER A 218 4.86 6.68 -0.01
CA SER A 218 5.53 5.39 -0.10
C SER A 218 6.92 5.43 0.54
N ASP A 219 7.71 6.44 0.19
CA ASP A 219 9.05 6.62 0.77
C ASP A 219 8.99 6.82 2.29
N LEU A 220 8.03 7.62 2.77
CA LEU A 220 7.86 7.87 4.20
C LEU A 220 7.49 6.58 4.94
N ILE A 221 6.52 5.81 4.45
CA ILE A 221 6.10 4.54 5.06
C ILE A 221 7.27 3.58 5.15
N VAL A 222 8.07 3.45 4.08
CA VAL A 222 9.26 2.59 4.05
C VAL A 222 10.34 3.06 5.02
N GLU A 223 10.54 4.37 5.17
CA GLU A 223 11.51 4.90 6.15
C GLU A 223 11.06 4.69 7.60
N MET A 224 9.77 4.86 7.88
CA MET A 224 9.19 4.64 9.20
C MET A 224 9.29 3.17 9.59
N ALA A 225 9.02 2.27 8.66
CA ALA A 225 9.07 0.83 8.86
C ALA A 225 10.44 0.29 9.31
N LYS A 226 11.50 1.07 9.12
CA LYS A 226 12.86 0.75 9.58
C LYS A 226 13.18 1.27 10.98
N LYS A 227 12.27 2.00 11.61
CA LYS A 227 12.60 2.78 12.81
C LYS A 227 11.68 2.54 13.99
N GLU A 228 10.44 2.13 13.74
CA GLU A 228 9.43 2.10 14.79
C GLU A 228 8.28 1.15 14.48
N ASP A 229 7.59 0.75 15.55
CA ASP A 229 6.33 0.02 15.49
C ASP A 229 5.20 1.02 15.26
N PHE A 230 4.28 0.74 14.32
CA PHE A 230 3.18 1.66 14.04
C PHE A 230 1.97 1.02 13.35
N ILE A 231 0.85 1.71 13.46
CA ILE A 231 -0.34 1.46 12.65
C ILE A 231 -0.45 2.51 11.56
N VAL A 232 -0.70 2.10 10.32
CA VAL A 232 -0.95 2.99 9.20
C VAL A 232 -2.31 2.73 8.56
N MET A 233 -3.06 3.83 8.35
CA MET A 233 -4.41 3.78 7.82
C MET A 233 -4.46 4.09 6.32
N GLY A 234 -4.91 3.11 5.52
CA GLY A 234 -5.21 3.28 4.10
C GLY A 234 -4.01 3.51 3.18
N ARG A 235 -4.26 4.15 2.03
CA ARG A 235 -3.27 4.60 1.03
C ARG A 235 -2.36 3.52 0.47
N CYS A 236 -2.87 2.30 0.34
CA CYS A 236 -2.13 1.17 -0.20
C CYS A 236 -0.86 0.82 0.59
N ALA A 237 -0.81 1.14 1.90
CA ALA A 237 0.34 0.89 2.74
C ALA A 237 0.71 -0.61 2.76
N ASP A 238 -0.30 -1.48 2.77
CA ASP A 238 -0.17 -2.93 2.63
C ASP A 238 0.62 -3.32 1.37
N VAL A 239 0.30 -2.72 0.23
CA VAL A 239 0.98 -3.00 -1.05
C VAL A 239 2.36 -2.36 -1.10
N ILE A 240 2.51 -1.14 -0.57
CA ILE A 240 3.79 -0.44 -0.49
C ILE A 240 4.80 -1.29 0.30
N LEU A 241 4.40 -1.78 1.48
CA LEU A 241 5.26 -2.61 2.32
C LEU A 241 5.53 -3.98 1.70
N THR A 242 4.51 -4.61 1.10
CA THR A 242 4.68 -5.87 0.34
C THR A 242 5.73 -5.72 -0.76
N ASN A 243 5.63 -4.64 -1.56
CA ASN A 243 6.55 -4.40 -2.67
C ASN A 243 7.99 -4.13 -2.19
N ASN A 244 8.14 -3.58 -1.00
CA ASN A 244 9.45 -3.35 -0.37
C ASN A 244 9.90 -4.52 0.51
N ARG A 245 9.15 -5.63 0.55
CA ARG A 245 9.45 -6.84 1.35
C ARG A 245 9.59 -6.56 2.84
N ILE A 246 8.83 -5.61 3.33
CA ILE A 246 8.79 -5.25 4.75
C ILE A 246 7.66 -6.05 5.39
N PRO A 247 7.95 -6.86 6.42
CA PRO A 247 6.94 -7.59 7.17
C PRO A 247 5.89 -6.65 7.76
N HIS A 248 4.63 -7.01 7.60
CA HIS A 248 3.51 -6.24 8.15
C HIS A 248 2.27 -7.12 8.26
N ILE A 249 1.31 -6.67 9.05
CA ILE A 249 -0.02 -7.26 9.17
C ILE A 249 -1.00 -6.38 8.40
N SER A 250 -1.78 -6.96 7.51
CA SER A 250 -2.81 -6.26 6.73
C SER A 250 -4.20 -6.62 7.20
N ILE A 251 -4.98 -5.61 7.61
CA ILE A 251 -6.33 -5.77 8.15
C ILE A 251 -7.31 -4.96 7.32
N PHE A 252 -8.49 -5.51 7.04
CA PHE A 252 -9.57 -4.76 6.42
C PHE A 252 -10.81 -4.73 7.33
N ILE A 253 -11.27 -3.52 7.66
CA ILE A 253 -12.43 -3.31 8.54
C ILE A 253 -13.60 -2.82 7.71
N THR A 254 -14.70 -3.57 7.76
CA THR A 254 -15.93 -3.26 7.03
C THR A 254 -17.16 -3.36 7.93
N ALA A 255 -18.29 -2.91 7.44
CA ALA A 255 -19.61 -3.13 8.04
C ALA A 255 -20.71 -3.07 6.96
N PRO A 256 -21.89 -3.67 7.18
CA PRO A 256 -23.02 -3.56 6.28
C PRO A 256 -23.36 -2.10 5.95
N PHE A 257 -23.71 -1.85 4.69
CA PHE A 257 -23.92 -0.48 4.19
C PHE A 257 -24.93 0.32 5.02
N GLU A 258 -26.05 -0.30 5.40
CA GLU A 258 -27.12 0.35 6.17
C GLU A 258 -26.64 0.75 7.57
N GLN A 259 -25.78 -0.04 8.19
CA GLN A 259 -25.21 0.27 9.51
C GLN A 259 -24.18 1.42 9.40
N ARG A 260 -23.39 1.44 8.33
CA ARG A 260 -22.49 2.55 8.07
C ARG A 260 -23.24 3.86 7.78
N VAL A 261 -24.35 3.79 7.05
CA VAL A 261 -25.24 4.94 6.84
C VAL A 261 -25.79 5.47 8.17
N ARG A 262 -26.29 4.58 9.03
CA ARG A 262 -26.84 4.93 10.34
C ARG A 262 -25.77 5.62 11.20
N ARG A 263 -24.58 5.03 11.28
CA ARG A 263 -23.44 5.63 11.99
C ARG A 263 -23.07 7.01 11.43
N MET A 264 -23.05 7.20 10.11
CA MET A 264 -22.76 8.49 9.49
C MET A 264 -23.81 9.55 9.81
N MET A 265 -25.08 9.16 9.91
CA MET A 265 -26.15 10.06 10.36
C MET A 265 -25.95 10.51 11.82
N GLU A 266 -25.60 9.57 12.69
CA GLU A 266 -25.40 9.83 14.12
C GLU A 266 -24.15 10.67 14.39
N VAL A 267 -22.99 10.22 13.88
CA VAL A 267 -21.70 10.87 14.18
C VAL A 267 -21.55 12.24 13.51
N ASN A 268 -22.07 12.39 12.28
CA ASN A 268 -21.90 13.62 11.51
C ASN A 268 -23.18 14.47 11.44
N ASN A 269 -24.24 14.08 12.14
CA ASN A 269 -25.55 14.75 12.13
C ASN A 269 -26.07 14.98 10.69
N LEU A 270 -25.97 13.95 9.83
CA LEU A 270 -26.33 14.05 8.41
C LEU A 270 -27.73 13.47 8.15
N PRO A 271 -28.51 14.09 7.24
CA PRO A 271 -29.75 13.48 6.77
C PRO A 271 -29.44 12.22 5.90
N LEU A 272 -30.36 11.26 5.92
CA LEU A 272 -30.21 9.95 5.24
C LEU A 272 -29.67 10.06 3.80
N LYS A 273 -30.27 10.91 2.98
CA LYS A 273 -29.88 11.06 1.56
C LYS A 273 -28.43 11.52 1.42
N GLU A 274 -28.00 12.39 2.30
CA GLU A 274 -26.63 12.92 2.29
C GLU A 274 -25.62 11.88 2.79
N ALA A 275 -25.93 11.18 3.88
CA ALA A 275 -25.12 10.09 4.40
C ALA A 275 -24.88 9.01 3.34
N VAL A 276 -25.94 8.56 2.65
CA VAL A 276 -25.85 7.58 1.55
C VAL A 276 -24.99 8.10 0.40
N ARG A 277 -25.20 9.35 -0.04
CA ARG A 277 -24.41 9.95 -1.13
C ARG A 277 -22.94 10.04 -0.75
N ARG A 278 -22.65 10.49 0.46
CA ARG A 278 -21.28 10.68 0.95
C ARG A 278 -20.52 9.36 1.06
N LEU A 279 -21.15 8.34 1.65
CA LEU A 279 -20.57 6.99 1.74
C LEU A 279 -20.21 6.42 0.38
N LYS A 280 -21.16 6.40 -0.55
CA LYS A 280 -20.93 5.90 -1.92
C LYS A 280 -19.81 6.64 -2.63
N LYS A 281 -19.74 7.97 -2.48
CA LYS A 281 -18.71 8.80 -3.11
C LYS A 281 -17.32 8.49 -2.54
N ILE A 282 -17.20 8.35 -1.22
CA ILE A 282 -15.93 8.11 -0.54
C ILE A 282 -15.43 6.70 -0.84
N ASP A 283 -16.28 5.68 -0.66
CA ASP A 283 -15.92 4.29 -0.95
C ASP A 283 -15.47 4.11 -2.41
N LYS A 284 -16.21 4.68 -3.36
CA LYS A 284 -15.83 4.67 -4.77
C LYS A 284 -14.48 5.36 -5.01
N GLY A 285 -14.20 6.45 -4.30
CA GLY A 285 -12.90 7.11 -4.37
C GLY A 285 -11.76 6.24 -3.87
N HIS A 286 -11.97 5.53 -2.75
CA HIS A 286 -10.98 4.59 -2.19
C HIS A 286 -10.76 3.40 -3.11
N GLU A 287 -11.83 2.80 -3.63
CA GLU A 287 -11.78 1.68 -4.57
C GLU A 287 -10.98 2.07 -5.84
N GLN A 288 -11.30 3.22 -6.43
CA GLN A 288 -10.61 3.72 -7.62
C GLN A 288 -9.13 4.01 -7.35
N TYR A 289 -8.82 4.62 -6.19
CA TYR A 289 -7.46 4.92 -5.79
C TYR A 289 -6.64 3.63 -5.57
N TYR A 290 -7.18 2.69 -4.80
CA TYR A 290 -6.52 1.42 -4.52
C TYR A 290 -6.30 0.62 -5.81
N HIS A 291 -7.33 0.51 -6.65
CA HIS A 291 -7.20 -0.18 -7.93
C HIS A 291 -6.17 0.47 -8.85
N PHE A 292 -6.16 1.80 -8.91
CA PHE A 292 -5.23 2.55 -9.79
C PHE A 292 -3.76 2.29 -9.42
N TYR A 293 -3.43 2.32 -8.13
CA TYR A 293 -2.03 2.17 -7.69
C TYR A 293 -1.60 0.71 -7.48
N THR A 294 -2.53 -0.21 -7.30
CA THR A 294 -2.19 -1.61 -6.95
C THR A 294 -2.62 -2.64 -7.97
N GLY A 295 -3.54 -2.30 -8.86
CA GLY A 295 -4.20 -3.26 -9.75
C GLY A 295 -5.16 -4.22 -9.04
N ARG A 296 -5.24 -4.17 -7.69
CA ARG A 296 -6.04 -5.08 -6.86
C ARG A 296 -7.46 -4.54 -6.64
N LYS A 297 -8.36 -5.44 -6.25
CA LYS A 297 -9.70 -5.06 -5.81
C LYS A 297 -9.69 -4.67 -4.33
N TRP A 298 -10.14 -3.44 -4.04
CA TRP A 298 -10.22 -2.94 -2.67
C TRP A 298 -11.24 -3.71 -1.84
N GLY A 299 -10.87 -4.09 -0.62
CA GLY A 299 -11.71 -4.85 0.29
C GLY A 299 -11.93 -6.32 -0.10
N ASP A 300 -11.20 -6.85 -1.06
CA ASP A 300 -11.20 -8.27 -1.36
C ASP A 300 -10.41 -9.02 -0.28
N ALA A 301 -11.05 -9.98 0.37
CA ALA A 301 -10.51 -10.68 1.54
C ALA A 301 -9.15 -11.37 1.28
N VAL A 302 -8.88 -11.78 0.03
CA VAL A 302 -7.61 -12.42 -0.34
C VAL A 302 -6.40 -11.49 -0.25
N ASN A 303 -6.63 -10.18 -0.16
CA ASN A 303 -5.56 -9.18 -0.06
C ASN A 303 -5.14 -8.87 1.39
N TYR A 304 -5.84 -9.42 2.39
CA TYR A 304 -5.66 -9.06 3.79
C TYR A 304 -5.45 -10.29 4.67
N ASP A 305 -4.64 -10.16 5.72
CA ASP A 305 -4.44 -11.21 6.71
C ASP A 305 -5.67 -11.41 7.59
N LEU A 306 -6.45 -10.33 7.82
CA LEU A 306 -7.68 -10.35 8.62
C LEU A 306 -8.72 -9.40 8.04
N CYS A 307 -9.97 -9.88 7.90
CA CYS A 307 -11.12 -9.04 7.58
C CYS A 307 -12.12 -9.06 8.73
N ILE A 308 -12.50 -7.88 9.24
CA ILE A 308 -13.41 -7.74 10.38
C ILE A 308 -14.69 -7.03 9.94
N ASN A 309 -15.83 -7.63 10.29
CA ASN A 309 -17.11 -6.94 10.26
C ASN A 309 -17.36 -6.25 11.61
N SER A 310 -17.02 -4.97 11.71
CA SER A 310 -17.13 -4.20 12.94
C SER A 310 -18.57 -4.05 13.47
N ALA A 311 -19.57 -4.29 12.62
CA ALA A 311 -20.96 -4.30 13.04
C ALA A 311 -21.31 -5.51 13.92
N CYS A 312 -20.53 -6.60 13.81
CA CYS A 312 -20.72 -7.79 14.63
C CYS A 312 -20.00 -7.68 15.98
N TYR A 313 -18.82 -7.05 15.98
CA TYR A 313 -17.94 -7.05 17.15
C TYR A 313 -17.89 -5.70 17.89
N GLY A 314 -18.29 -4.59 17.24
CA GLY A 314 -18.07 -3.27 17.81
C GLY A 314 -16.58 -2.86 17.78
N ILE A 315 -16.23 -1.81 18.52
CA ILE A 315 -14.86 -1.29 18.57
C ILE A 315 -14.00 -2.14 19.51
N GLU A 316 -14.46 -2.31 20.75
CA GLU A 316 -13.70 -2.99 21.82
C GLU A 316 -13.36 -4.44 21.47
N GLU A 317 -14.36 -5.25 21.12
CA GLU A 317 -14.14 -6.65 20.76
C GLU A 317 -13.30 -6.80 19.46
N SER A 318 -13.38 -5.83 18.53
CA SER A 318 -12.53 -5.83 17.34
C SER A 318 -11.06 -5.60 17.70
N VAL A 319 -10.79 -4.71 18.66
CA VAL A 319 -9.43 -4.48 19.18
C VAL A 319 -8.91 -5.73 19.88
N GLU A 320 -9.68 -6.31 20.80
CA GLU A 320 -9.30 -7.56 21.49
C GLU A 320 -9.02 -8.72 20.51
N LEU A 321 -9.82 -8.83 19.44
CA LEU A 321 -9.61 -9.85 18.41
C LEU A 321 -8.27 -9.67 17.71
N ILE A 322 -7.92 -8.42 17.38
CA ILE A 322 -6.65 -8.09 16.73
C ILE A 322 -5.49 -8.32 17.70
N GLU A 323 -5.60 -7.88 18.96
CA GLU A 323 -4.60 -8.12 20.00
C GLU A 323 -4.32 -9.60 20.18
N ARG A 324 -5.36 -10.42 20.31
CA ARG A 324 -5.21 -11.89 20.40
C ARG A 324 -4.50 -12.48 19.18
N MET A 325 -4.77 -11.95 17.98
CA MET A 325 -4.07 -12.40 16.77
C MET A 325 -2.59 -12.03 16.80
N ILE A 326 -2.24 -10.90 17.42
CA ILE A 326 -0.86 -10.41 17.56
C ILE A 326 -0.15 -11.07 18.74
N ASP A 327 -0.84 -11.26 19.88
CA ASP A 327 -0.29 -11.84 21.13
C ASP A 327 0.05 -13.33 21.03
N ILE A 328 -0.28 -13.99 19.94
CA ILE A 328 0.26 -15.31 19.66
C ILE A 328 1.78 -15.21 19.35
N HIS A 329 2.44 -14.11 19.63
CA HIS A 329 3.88 -13.99 19.54
C HIS A 329 4.57 -14.75 20.69
N PRO A 330 5.49 -15.69 20.42
CA PRO A 330 6.33 -16.24 21.46
C PRO A 330 7.18 -15.11 22.06
N GLU A 331 7.26 -15.12 23.37
CA GLU A 331 7.96 -14.19 24.24
C GLU A 331 9.19 -13.51 23.62
N LYS A 332 9.20 -12.17 23.67
CA LYS A 332 10.45 -11.40 23.56
C LYS A 332 11.33 -11.69 24.74
#